data_d1a4ea251314161fa355f24c4839f1c3
#
_entry.id   d1a4ea251314161fa355f24c4839f1c3
#
_cell.length_a   1.000
_cell.length_b   1.000
_cell.length_c   1.000
_cell.angle_alpha   90.00
_cell.angle_beta   90.00
_cell.angle_gamma   90.00
#
_symmetry.space_group_name_H-M   'P 1'
#
loop_
_entity.id
_entity.type
_entity.pdbx_description
1 polymer ?
#
loop_
_entity_poly.entity_id
_entity_poly.type
_entity_poly.pdbx_seq_one_letter_code
_entity_poly.pdbx_strand_id
1 'polypeptide(L)'
;MGHKSIALLSENSSHSYVITRRQGWLDALHEHGLEDSLLRMVSPTRRAGYLAVMELMSLPKPPTAIITDNDLSGDGAAMALQLRGRLSGKEAVSLVVYDGLPQDSIIELDVAAVIQSTRSLVGCQISDMVYQIINDASPESLQIVWEPVFYPGSTVHSPSF
;
A
#
# COMPACT_ATOMS: atom_id res chain seq x y z
N MET A 1 -3.11 -16.45 -4.39
CA MET A 1 -3.64 -15.99 -5.68
C MET A 1 -2.78 -16.43 -6.87
N GLY A 2 -1.50 -16.73 -6.71
CA GLY A 2 -0.64 -17.25 -7.77
C GLY A 2 0.01 -16.20 -8.67
N HIS A 3 0.04 -14.94 -8.27
CA HIS A 3 0.81 -13.91 -8.97
C HIS A 3 2.31 -14.23 -8.97
N LYS A 4 2.96 -14.05 -10.11
CA LYS A 4 4.41 -14.23 -10.30
C LYS A 4 5.13 -12.94 -10.70
N SER A 5 4.38 -11.92 -11.07
CA SER A 5 4.88 -10.61 -11.49
C SER A 5 4.21 -9.54 -10.63
N ILE A 6 4.90 -9.11 -9.58
CA ILE A 6 4.37 -8.23 -8.54
C ILE A 6 5.25 -6.98 -8.45
N ALA A 7 4.69 -5.83 -8.73
CA ALA A 7 5.39 -4.55 -8.62
C ALA A 7 5.19 -3.91 -7.24
N LEU A 8 6.19 -3.15 -6.80
CA LEU A 8 6.09 -2.24 -5.66
C LEU A 8 6.34 -0.80 -6.12
N LEU A 9 5.42 0.10 -5.80
CA LEU A 9 5.67 1.53 -5.81
C LEU A 9 6.08 1.95 -4.40
N SER A 10 7.35 2.26 -4.21
CA SER A 10 7.92 2.66 -2.91
C SER A 10 8.30 4.13 -2.93
N GLU A 11 8.03 4.82 -1.83
CA GLU A 11 8.45 6.20 -1.66
C GLU A 11 9.98 6.31 -1.77
N ASN A 12 10.45 7.32 -2.49
CA ASN A 12 11.87 7.66 -2.57
C ASN A 12 12.32 8.41 -1.30
N SER A 13 12.43 7.66 -0.20
CA SER A 13 12.71 8.19 1.13
C SER A 13 13.60 7.23 1.92
N SER A 14 14.38 7.80 2.86
CA SER A 14 15.20 7.05 3.83
C SER A 14 14.49 6.81 5.17
N HIS A 15 13.20 7.10 5.27
CA HIS A 15 12.45 6.82 6.48
C HIS A 15 12.42 5.32 6.79
N SER A 16 12.59 4.97 8.06
CA SER A 16 12.68 3.58 8.49
C SER A 16 11.47 2.75 8.08
N TYR A 17 10.27 3.30 8.20
CA TYR A 17 9.04 2.60 7.82
C TYR A 17 8.97 2.28 6.32
N VAL A 18 9.50 3.18 5.44
CA VAL A 18 9.57 2.92 3.99
C VAL A 18 10.54 1.78 3.69
N ILE A 19 11.72 1.83 4.33
CA ILE A 19 12.74 0.78 4.19
C ILE A 19 12.19 -0.57 4.63
N THR A 20 11.51 -0.62 5.79
CA THR A 20 10.93 -1.85 6.33
C THR A 20 9.83 -2.41 5.43
N ARG A 21 8.93 -1.58 4.89
CA ARG A 21 7.89 -2.01 3.94
C ARG A 21 8.49 -2.60 2.68
N ARG A 22 9.49 -1.94 2.11
CA ARG A 22 10.20 -2.43 0.93
C ARG A 22 10.93 -3.75 1.20
N GLN A 23 11.57 -3.87 2.37
CA GLN A 23 12.23 -5.12 2.76
C GLN A 23 11.22 -6.26 2.88
N GLY A 24 10.06 -6.04 3.50
CA GLY A 24 9.02 -7.06 3.59
C GLY A 24 8.51 -7.53 2.22
N TRP A 25 8.41 -6.63 1.22
CA TRP A 25 8.10 -7.02 -0.14
C TRP A 25 9.21 -7.89 -0.76
N LEU A 26 10.48 -7.49 -0.61
CA LEU A 26 11.65 -8.26 -1.09
C LEU A 26 11.68 -9.66 -0.45
N ASP A 27 11.54 -9.74 0.86
CA ASP A 27 11.57 -10.99 1.60
C ASP A 27 10.47 -11.94 1.12
N ALA A 28 9.25 -11.43 0.93
CA ALA A 28 8.13 -12.21 0.42
C ALA A 28 8.36 -12.73 -1.02
N LEU A 29 8.95 -11.92 -1.90
CA LEU A 29 9.30 -12.36 -3.25
C LEU A 29 10.38 -13.46 -3.22
N HIS A 30 11.45 -13.27 -2.45
CA HIS A 30 12.55 -14.23 -2.33
C HIS A 30 12.08 -15.55 -1.73
N GLU A 31 11.23 -15.52 -0.70
CA GLU A 31 10.64 -16.72 -0.10
C GLU A 31 9.86 -17.56 -1.11
N HIS A 32 9.25 -16.90 -2.10
CA HIS A 32 8.46 -17.54 -3.14
C HIS A 32 9.24 -17.75 -4.46
N GLY A 33 10.54 -17.46 -4.50
CA GLY A 33 11.39 -17.59 -5.69
C GLY A 33 10.98 -16.69 -6.84
N LEU A 34 10.44 -15.49 -6.54
CA LEU A 34 10.01 -14.51 -7.52
C LEU A 34 11.07 -13.42 -7.72
N GLU A 35 11.04 -12.79 -8.91
CA GLU A 35 11.95 -11.69 -9.25
C GLU A 35 11.50 -10.37 -8.62
N ASP A 36 12.45 -9.54 -8.21
CA ASP A 36 12.28 -8.23 -7.58
C ASP A 36 12.51 -7.04 -8.54
N SER A 37 12.49 -7.29 -9.84
CA SER A 37 12.83 -6.32 -10.90
C SER A 37 11.81 -5.18 -11.08
N LEU A 38 10.62 -5.29 -10.48
CA LEU A 38 9.50 -4.35 -10.65
C LEU A 38 9.35 -3.34 -9.50
N LEU A 39 10.45 -3.00 -8.83
CA LEU A 39 10.48 -1.89 -7.88
C LEU A 39 10.50 -0.55 -8.63
N ARG A 40 9.64 0.39 -8.22
CA ARG A 40 9.67 1.79 -8.67
C ARG A 40 9.73 2.71 -7.47
N MET A 41 10.79 3.53 -7.43
CA MET A 41 10.94 4.59 -6.44
C MET A 41 10.20 5.83 -6.92
N VAL A 42 9.19 6.26 -6.17
CA VAL A 42 8.29 7.34 -6.58
C VAL A 42 8.15 8.40 -5.48
N SER A 43 7.78 9.62 -5.85
CA SER A 43 7.33 10.61 -4.87
C SER A 43 5.94 10.19 -4.34
N PRO A 44 5.60 10.48 -3.06
CA PRO A 44 4.30 10.14 -2.48
C PRO A 44 3.20 11.08 -2.99
N THR A 45 2.90 11.00 -4.27
CA THR A 45 1.89 11.84 -4.95
C THR A 45 1.05 11.02 -5.93
N ARG A 46 -0.20 11.43 -6.15
CA ARG A 46 -1.09 10.84 -7.17
C ARG A 46 -0.44 10.79 -8.54
N ARG A 47 0.18 11.92 -8.94
CA ARG A 47 0.83 12.02 -10.26
C ARG A 47 1.96 11.00 -10.42
N ALA A 48 2.81 10.84 -9.41
CA ALA A 48 3.94 9.92 -9.48
C ALA A 48 3.47 8.47 -9.53
N GLY A 49 2.49 8.09 -8.70
CA GLY A 49 1.85 6.77 -8.74
C GLY A 49 1.20 6.48 -10.09
N TYR A 50 0.44 7.44 -10.63
CA TYR A 50 -0.18 7.33 -11.96
C TYR A 50 0.86 7.08 -13.06
N LEU A 51 1.92 7.89 -13.13
CA LEU A 51 2.95 7.77 -14.17
C LEU A 51 3.73 6.46 -14.06
N ALA A 52 4.06 6.02 -12.85
CA ALA A 52 4.75 4.76 -12.62
C ALA A 52 3.91 3.55 -13.09
N VAL A 53 2.61 3.55 -12.83
CA VAL A 53 1.73 2.48 -13.32
C VAL A 53 1.58 2.55 -14.84
N MET A 54 1.47 3.73 -15.43
CA MET A 54 1.42 3.87 -16.89
C MET A 54 2.69 3.30 -17.56
N GLU A 55 3.86 3.51 -16.94
CA GLU A 55 5.13 2.91 -17.38
C GLU A 55 5.10 1.38 -17.23
N LEU A 56 4.77 0.88 -16.03
CA LEU A 56 4.72 -0.56 -15.74
C LEU A 56 3.79 -1.31 -16.67
N MET A 57 2.62 -0.74 -16.95
CA MET A 57 1.63 -1.34 -17.86
C MET A 57 2.02 -1.26 -19.33
N SER A 58 3.09 -0.54 -19.68
CA SER A 58 3.65 -0.46 -21.03
C SER A 58 4.81 -1.43 -21.26
N LEU A 59 5.23 -2.17 -20.23
CA LEU A 59 6.27 -3.18 -20.36
C LEU A 59 5.79 -4.35 -21.25
N PRO A 60 6.71 -5.06 -21.92
CA PRO A 60 6.38 -6.27 -22.69
C PRO A 60 5.71 -7.37 -21.85
N LYS A 61 6.05 -7.42 -20.56
CA LYS A 61 5.42 -8.29 -19.55
C LYS A 61 5.04 -7.42 -18.35
N PRO A 62 3.84 -6.83 -18.36
CA PRO A 62 3.40 -5.97 -17.25
C PRO A 62 3.16 -6.78 -15.97
N PRO A 63 3.20 -6.14 -14.80
CA PRO A 63 2.86 -6.80 -13.56
C PRO A 63 1.40 -7.22 -13.53
N THR A 64 1.12 -8.31 -12.83
CA THR A 64 -0.24 -8.79 -12.57
C THR A 64 -0.77 -8.34 -11.21
N ALA A 65 0.12 -7.84 -10.35
CA ALA A 65 -0.22 -7.22 -9.09
C ALA A 65 0.69 -6.03 -8.83
N ILE A 66 0.15 -5.01 -8.17
CA ILE A 66 0.86 -3.80 -7.76
C ILE A 66 0.57 -3.56 -6.28
N ILE A 67 1.62 -3.29 -5.52
CA ILE A 67 1.55 -2.85 -4.13
C ILE A 67 2.06 -1.41 -4.09
N THR A 68 1.44 -0.55 -3.30
CA THR A 68 1.90 0.81 -3.04
C THR A 68 2.12 1.02 -1.55
N ASP A 69 3.17 1.72 -1.18
CA ASP A 69 3.55 1.92 0.23
C ASP A 69 2.93 3.17 0.88
N ASN A 70 2.07 3.89 0.15
CA ASN A 70 1.30 5.02 0.66
C ASN A 70 -0.01 5.24 -0.14
N ASP A 71 -0.93 5.98 0.47
CA ASP A 71 -2.28 6.26 -0.02
C ASP A 71 -2.30 7.10 -1.31
N LEU A 72 -1.50 8.17 -1.39
CA LEU A 72 -1.51 9.07 -2.55
C LEU A 72 -0.95 8.40 -3.81
N SER A 73 0.17 7.68 -3.72
CA SER A 73 0.65 6.93 -4.87
C SER A 73 -0.28 5.78 -5.24
N GLY A 74 -0.96 5.20 -4.24
CA GLY A 74 -2.01 4.19 -4.41
C GLY A 74 -3.21 4.72 -5.18
N ASP A 75 -3.68 5.91 -4.85
CA ASP A 75 -4.78 6.57 -5.55
C ASP A 75 -4.41 6.86 -7.02
N GLY A 76 -3.19 7.38 -7.25
CA GLY A 76 -2.67 7.54 -8.61
C GLY A 76 -2.56 6.24 -9.39
N ALA A 77 -2.14 5.16 -8.72
CA ALA A 77 -2.09 3.82 -9.31
C ALA A 77 -3.48 3.32 -9.71
N ALA A 78 -4.46 3.46 -8.82
CA ALA A 78 -5.85 3.09 -9.08
C ALA A 78 -6.43 3.87 -10.28
N MET A 79 -6.19 5.18 -10.34
CA MET A 79 -6.61 6.02 -11.48
C MET A 79 -6.01 5.53 -12.81
N ALA A 80 -4.71 5.18 -12.83
CA ALA A 80 -4.05 4.69 -14.03
C ALA A 80 -4.62 3.34 -14.49
N LEU A 81 -4.85 2.42 -13.56
CA LEU A 81 -5.46 1.12 -13.84
C LEU A 81 -6.91 1.27 -14.30
N GLN A 82 -7.69 2.18 -13.70
CA GLN A 82 -9.06 2.45 -14.12
C GLN A 82 -9.11 3.01 -15.55
N LEU A 83 -8.25 3.97 -15.88
CA LEU A 83 -8.18 4.54 -17.23
C LEU A 83 -7.83 3.48 -18.29
N ARG A 84 -7.04 2.48 -17.92
CA ARG A 84 -6.67 1.37 -18.78
C ARG A 84 -7.68 0.22 -18.80
N GLY A 85 -8.79 0.32 -18.04
CA GLY A 85 -9.74 -0.77 -17.87
C GLY A 85 -9.16 -2.00 -17.18
N ARG A 86 -8.13 -1.82 -16.34
CA ARG A 86 -7.37 -2.88 -15.66
C ARG A 86 -7.52 -2.88 -14.14
N LEU A 87 -8.39 -2.04 -13.58
CA LEU A 87 -8.66 -2.01 -12.14
C LEU A 87 -9.71 -3.06 -11.73
N SER A 88 -10.57 -3.46 -12.64
CA SER A 88 -11.62 -4.47 -12.43
C SER A 88 -11.84 -5.31 -13.67
N GLY A 89 -12.60 -6.40 -13.54
CA GLY A 89 -12.93 -7.29 -14.64
C GLY A 89 -11.91 -8.42 -14.86
N LYS A 90 -12.04 -9.14 -15.99
CA LYS A 90 -11.28 -10.38 -16.23
C LYS A 90 -9.77 -10.17 -16.35
N GLU A 91 -9.35 -9.02 -16.83
CA GLU A 91 -7.94 -8.67 -17.01
C GLU A 91 -7.44 -7.70 -15.95
N ALA A 92 -8.10 -7.64 -14.81
CA ALA A 92 -7.71 -6.75 -13.74
C ALA A 92 -6.30 -7.07 -13.22
N VAL A 93 -5.57 -6.01 -12.89
CA VAL A 93 -4.32 -6.06 -12.14
C VAL A 93 -4.68 -5.90 -10.68
N SER A 94 -4.22 -6.82 -9.84
CA SER A 94 -4.44 -6.70 -8.40
C SER A 94 -3.75 -5.45 -7.86
N LEU A 95 -4.46 -4.70 -7.02
CA LEU A 95 -3.92 -3.52 -6.38
C LEU A 95 -4.11 -3.62 -4.86
N VAL A 96 -3.02 -3.42 -4.12
CA VAL A 96 -3.02 -3.30 -2.65
C VAL A 96 -2.37 -1.99 -2.28
N VAL A 97 -3.07 -1.20 -1.46
CA VAL A 97 -2.62 0.13 -1.06
C VAL A 97 -2.37 0.18 0.45
N TYR A 98 -1.21 0.64 0.86
CA TYR A 98 -0.94 0.87 2.27
C TYR A 98 -1.75 2.08 2.75
N ASP A 99 -2.50 1.90 3.84
CA ASP A 99 -3.50 2.82 4.42
C ASP A 99 -4.77 3.05 3.57
N GLY A 100 -4.93 2.32 2.45
CA GLY A 100 -6.10 2.48 1.57
C GLY A 100 -6.05 3.73 0.71
N LEU A 101 -7.17 4.10 0.10
CA LEU A 101 -7.27 5.32 -0.68
C LEU A 101 -7.62 6.52 0.22
N PRO A 102 -7.16 7.75 -0.13
CA PRO A 102 -7.53 8.94 0.63
C PRO A 102 -9.02 9.25 0.47
N GLN A 103 -9.60 9.96 1.47
CA GLN A 103 -11.03 10.27 1.49
C GLN A 103 -11.52 11.11 0.30
N ASP A 104 -10.62 11.86 -0.34
CA ASP A 104 -10.90 12.67 -1.53
C ASP A 104 -10.60 11.93 -2.85
N SER A 105 -10.41 10.62 -2.79
CA SER A 105 -10.27 9.79 -4.00
C SER A 105 -11.55 9.80 -4.83
N ILE A 106 -11.38 9.85 -6.15
CA ILE A 106 -12.49 9.69 -7.11
C ILE A 106 -12.73 8.23 -7.50
N ILE A 107 -11.94 7.31 -6.95
CA ILE A 107 -12.08 5.87 -7.18
C ILE A 107 -13.15 5.34 -6.22
N GLU A 108 -14.23 4.83 -6.77
CA GLU A 108 -15.36 4.30 -6.00
C GLU A 108 -15.22 2.82 -5.64
N LEU A 109 -14.14 2.16 -6.10
CA LEU A 109 -13.89 0.76 -5.78
C LEU A 109 -13.32 0.60 -4.38
N ASP A 110 -13.75 -0.46 -3.72
CA ASP A 110 -13.26 -0.90 -2.42
C ASP A 110 -11.88 -1.56 -2.59
N VAL A 111 -10.82 -0.76 -2.43
CA VAL A 111 -9.44 -1.18 -2.71
C VAL A 111 -8.88 -1.98 -1.54
N ALA A 112 -8.24 -3.11 -1.86
CA ALA A 112 -7.52 -3.90 -0.86
C ALA A 112 -6.40 -3.08 -0.22
N ALA A 113 -6.28 -3.19 1.10
CA ALA A 113 -5.39 -2.33 1.87
C ALA A 113 -4.67 -3.06 3.00
N VAL A 114 -3.49 -2.57 3.35
CA VAL A 114 -2.86 -2.84 4.65
C VAL A 114 -3.10 -1.62 5.52
N ILE A 115 -3.99 -1.76 6.48
CA ILE A 115 -4.44 -0.64 7.32
C ILE A 115 -3.68 -0.67 8.64
N GLN A 116 -3.03 0.44 8.98
CA GLN A 116 -2.60 0.73 10.34
C GLN A 116 -3.83 1.14 11.16
N SER A 117 -3.66 1.53 12.40
CA SER A 117 -4.80 2.03 13.15
C SER A 117 -5.36 3.33 12.56
N THR A 118 -6.68 3.52 12.71
CA THR A 118 -7.35 4.72 12.23
C THR A 118 -6.85 5.97 12.97
N ARG A 119 -6.85 7.12 12.28
CA ARG A 119 -6.48 8.42 12.88
C ARG A 119 -7.28 8.71 14.15
N SER A 120 -8.56 8.33 14.21
CA SER A 120 -9.42 8.50 15.38
C SER A 120 -8.92 7.66 16.56
N LEU A 121 -8.61 6.40 16.35
CA LEU A 121 -8.09 5.52 17.42
C LEU A 121 -6.74 6.01 17.93
N VAL A 122 -5.84 6.44 17.05
CA VAL A 122 -4.55 7.02 17.44
C VAL A 122 -4.75 8.28 18.24
N GLY A 123 -5.62 9.19 17.80
CA GLY A 123 -5.92 10.45 18.52
C GLY A 123 -6.48 10.19 19.91
N CYS A 124 -7.46 9.31 20.07
CA CYS A 124 -8.00 8.92 21.38
C CYS A 124 -6.90 8.33 22.27
N GLN A 125 -6.11 7.40 21.74
CA GLN A 125 -5.06 6.74 22.51
C GLN A 125 -3.98 7.73 22.98
N ILE A 126 -3.53 8.65 22.11
CA ILE A 126 -2.57 9.70 22.50
C ILE A 126 -3.17 10.59 23.60
N SER A 127 -4.44 10.98 23.48
CA SER A 127 -5.12 11.80 24.47
C SER A 127 -5.18 11.11 25.84
N ASP A 128 -5.52 9.81 25.83
CA ASP A 128 -5.54 9.00 27.06
C ASP A 128 -4.15 8.87 27.68
N MET A 129 -3.12 8.66 26.87
CA MET A 129 -1.73 8.58 27.35
C MET A 129 -1.27 9.90 27.95
N VAL A 130 -1.58 11.04 27.33
CA VAL A 130 -1.27 12.38 27.86
C VAL A 130 -1.99 12.60 29.19
N TYR A 131 -3.26 12.24 29.31
CA TYR A 131 -4.01 12.33 30.56
C TYR A 131 -3.38 11.48 31.67
N GLN A 132 -2.92 10.26 31.34
CA GLN A 132 -2.26 9.39 32.29
C GLN A 132 -0.91 9.97 32.77
N ILE A 133 -0.11 10.56 31.86
CA ILE A 133 1.15 11.24 32.22
C ILE A 133 0.89 12.42 33.16
N ILE A 134 -0.14 13.22 32.90
CA ILE A 134 -0.52 14.34 33.77
C ILE A 134 -0.91 13.85 35.18
N ASN A 135 -1.38 12.61 35.31
CA ASN A 135 -1.69 11.96 36.59
C ASN A 135 -0.56 11.02 37.07
N ASP A 136 0.67 11.36 36.77
CA ASP A 136 1.90 10.72 37.29
C ASP A 136 2.10 9.26 36.83
N ALA A 137 1.49 8.82 35.73
CA ALA A 137 1.80 7.52 35.15
C ALA A 137 3.21 7.51 34.54
N SER A 138 3.94 6.40 34.73
CA SER A 138 5.27 6.25 34.14
C SER A 138 5.19 6.14 32.60
N PRO A 139 6.00 6.91 31.84
CA PRO A 139 6.04 6.82 30.38
C PRO A 139 6.36 5.41 29.89
N GLU A 140 7.13 4.63 30.62
CA GLU A 140 7.50 3.25 30.28
C GLU A 140 6.28 2.32 30.24
N SER A 141 5.22 2.63 31.01
CA SER A 141 3.97 1.87 31.01
C SER A 141 3.03 2.21 29.85
N LEU A 142 3.34 3.30 29.11
CA LEU A 142 2.46 3.87 28.09
C LEU A 142 2.95 3.55 26.66
N GLN A 143 3.44 2.34 26.45
CA GLN A 143 3.90 1.89 25.13
C GLN A 143 2.83 1.02 24.48
N ILE A 144 2.43 1.39 23.25
CA ILE A 144 1.46 0.63 22.45
C ILE A 144 2.05 0.35 21.09
N VAL A 145 2.06 -0.92 20.72
CA VAL A 145 2.40 -1.40 19.37
C VAL A 145 1.13 -1.93 18.73
N TRP A 146 0.80 -1.42 17.57
CA TRP A 146 -0.38 -1.86 16.84
C TRP A 146 0.01 -2.71 15.64
N GLU A 147 -0.63 -3.86 15.51
CA GLU A 147 -0.47 -4.73 14.36
C GLU A 147 -1.26 -4.18 13.17
N PRO A 148 -0.67 -4.13 11.97
CA PRO A 148 -1.40 -3.77 10.76
C PRO A 148 -2.43 -4.87 10.40
N VAL A 149 -3.56 -4.45 9.84
CA VAL A 149 -4.63 -5.36 9.42
C VAL A 149 -4.72 -5.35 7.90
N PHE A 150 -4.73 -6.54 7.29
CA PHE A 150 -5.03 -6.67 5.87
C PHE A 150 -6.54 -6.61 5.64
N TYR A 151 -6.98 -5.65 4.84
CA TYR A 151 -8.34 -5.51 4.36
C TYR A 151 -8.41 -6.00 2.91
N PRO A 152 -9.18 -7.06 2.61
CA PRO A 152 -9.13 -7.73 1.31
C PRO A 152 -9.75 -6.90 0.17
N GLY A 153 -10.68 -5.99 0.45
CA GLY A 153 -11.36 -5.19 -0.57
C GLY A 153 -11.88 -6.01 -1.76
N SER A 154 -11.94 -5.35 -2.91
CA SER A 154 -12.40 -5.96 -4.18
C SER A 154 -11.35 -5.94 -5.29
N THR A 155 -10.12 -5.50 -5.02
CA THR A 155 -9.08 -5.30 -6.05
C THR A 155 -7.97 -6.37 -6.04
N VAL A 156 -8.16 -7.48 -5.33
CA VAL A 156 -7.23 -8.60 -5.36
C VAL A 156 -7.89 -9.78 -6.11
N HIS A 157 -7.30 -10.15 -7.22
CA HIS A 157 -7.80 -11.17 -8.15
C HIS A 157 -6.76 -12.26 -8.38
N SER A 158 -7.18 -13.41 -8.90
CA SER A 158 -6.23 -14.36 -9.48
C SER A 158 -5.74 -13.84 -10.83
N PRO A 159 -4.44 -13.99 -11.16
CA PRO A 159 -3.94 -13.54 -12.45
C PRO A 159 -4.65 -14.24 -13.60
N SER A 160 -5.05 -13.48 -14.61
CA SER A 160 -5.63 -14.02 -15.85
C SER A 160 -4.47 -14.37 -16.80
N PHE A 161 -4.16 -15.64 -16.97
CA PHE A 161 -3.24 -16.16 -17.99
C PHE A 161 -3.85 -17.33 -18.71
#